data_53bcfac9c0706294c356be0fa4d2702e
#
_entry.id   53bcfac9c0706294c356be0fa4d2702e
#
_cell.length_a   1.000
_cell.length_b   1.000
_cell.length_c   1.000
_cell.angle_alpha   90.00
_cell.angle_beta   90.00
_cell.angle_gamma   90.00
#
_symmetry.space_group_name_H-M   'P 1'
#
loop_
_entity.id
_entity.type
_entity.pdbx_description
1 polymer ?
#
loop_
_entity_poly.entity_id
_entity_poly.type
_entity_poly.pdbx_seq_one_letter_code
_entity_poly.pdbx_strand_id
1 'polypeptide(L)'
;MCIRDRIRGQPGDSNANALSSGVLEVLKANPDLRLVADQSHEGWLPDKAMATTENLLTKFGNKIDAVICNNSGMARGVIAALDAQGLASADKVFVAGADADLVNIQYVAQGKEAAEIWKKIAPLAETAVETAVTLAENPDKDPKTLLKVDRVINNGAVDVPTIVTPVVLVDRKNLDSTIIAEGFYTHQQVYGK
;
A
#
# COMPACT_ATOMS: atom_id res chain seq x y z
N MET A 1 5.49 -9.01 22.58
CA MET A 1 4.79 -9.95 21.64
C MET A 1 4.00 -9.05 20.69
N CYS A 2 4.48 -8.88 19.44
CA CYS A 2 3.80 -8.01 18.49
C CYS A 2 2.59 -8.71 17.88
N ILE A 3 1.41 -8.21 18.13
CA ILE A 3 0.15 -8.65 17.53
C ILE A 3 -0.04 -7.80 16.26
N ARG A 4 -0.15 -8.44 15.11
CA ARG A 4 -0.31 -7.76 13.82
C ARG A 4 -1.56 -8.23 13.11
N ASP A 5 -2.25 -7.29 12.50
CA ASP A 5 -3.42 -7.52 11.67
C ASP A 5 -3.12 -7.14 10.23
N ARG A 6 -3.78 -7.82 9.29
CA ARG A 6 -3.70 -7.55 7.86
C ARG A 6 -5.08 -7.32 7.27
N ILE A 7 -5.28 -6.10 6.80
CA ILE A 7 -6.49 -5.66 6.11
C ILE A 7 -6.24 -5.77 4.60
N ARG A 8 -6.78 -6.83 4.00
CA ARG A 8 -6.61 -7.14 2.58
C ARG A 8 -7.66 -6.45 1.75
N GLY A 9 -7.29 -6.17 0.49
CA GLY A 9 -8.23 -5.70 -0.53
C GLY A 9 -9.21 -6.77 -1.01
N GLN A 10 -9.82 -6.49 -2.15
CA GLN A 10 -10.84 -7.33 -2.80
C GLN A 10 -10.37 -8.78 -2.95
N PRO A 11 -11.21 -9.76 -2.57
CA PRO A 11 -10.91 -11.17 -2.84
C PRO A 11 -10.73 -11.43 -4.34
N GLY A 12 -9.68 -12.17 -4.70
CA GLY A 12 -9.36 -12.51 -6.09
C GLY A 12 -8.59 -11.44 -6.87
N ASP A 13 -8.45 -10.23 -6.35
CA ASP A 13 -7.66 -9.16 -6.96
C ASP A 13 -6.15 -9.50 -6.91
N SER A 14 -5.47 -9.36 -8.06
CA SER A 14 -4.05 -9.69 -8.20
C SER A 14 -3.14 -8.76 -7.39
N ASN A 15 -3.48 -7.46 -7.27
CA ASN A 15 -2.72 -6.52 -6.46
C ASN A 15 -2.89 -6.83 -4.97
N ALA A 16 -4.13 -7.11 -4.52
CA ALA A 16 -4.38 -7.51 -3.13
C ALA A 16 -3.60 -8.78 -2.76
N ASN A 17 -3.53 -9.75 -3.68
CA ASN A 17 -2.77 -10.98 -3.49
C ASN A 17 -1.26 -10.72 -3.45
N ALA A 18 -0.72 -9.92 -4.36
CA ALA A 18 0.71 -9.60 -4.43
C ALA A 18 1.19 -8.83 -3.18
N LEU A 19 0.46 -7.76 -2.79
CA LEU A 19 0.75 -7.00 -1.57
C LEU A 19 0.70 -7.89 -0.32
N SER A 20 -0.32 -8.74 -0.25
CA SER A 20 -0.50 -9.67 0.86
C SER A 20 0.60 -10.74 0.93
N SER A 21 1.08 -11.23 -0.23
CA SER A 21 2.18 -12.18 -0.28
C SER A 21 3.47 -11.57 0.25
N GLY A 22 3.80 -10.33 -0.12
CA GLY A 22 4.97 -9.62 0.41
C GLY A 22 4.94 -9.49 1.94
N VAL A 23 3.77 -9.17 2.52
CA VAL A 23 3.61 -9.13 3.98
C VAL A 23 3.86 -10.50 4.60
N LEU A 24 3.33 -11.59 4.00
CA LEU A 24 3.55 -12.94 4.50
C LEU A 24 5.01 -13.40 4.43
N GLU A 25 5.75 -12.99 3.39
CA GLU A 25 7.19 -13.28 3.28
C GLU A 25 7.97 -12.65 4.44
N VAL A 26 7.68 -11.38 4.77
CA VAL A 26 8.29 -10.71 5.93
C VAL A 26 7.93 -11.41 7.23
N LEU A 27 6.67 -11.80 7.41
CA LEU A 27 6.23 -12.50 8.63
C LEU A 27 6.90 -13.87 8.78
N LYS A 28 7.08 -14.63 7.68
CA LYS A 28 7.80 -15.91 7.70
C LYS A 28 9.27 -15.75 8.11
N ALA A 29 9.91 -14.67 7.67
CA ALA A 29 11.29 -14.37 8.02
C ALA A 29 11.46 -13.85 9.45
N ASN A 30 10.37 -13.46 10.12
CA ASN A 30 10.39 -12.86 11.46
C ASN A 30 9.38 -13.55 12.38
N PRO A 31 9.71 -14.73 12.96
CA PRO A 31 8.79 -15.56 13.73
C PRO A 31 8.28 -14.91 15.03
N ASP A 32 8.95 -13.86 15.51
CA ASP A 32 8.48 -13.05 16.65
C ASP A 32 7.26 -12.18 16.29
N LEU A 33 6.96 -12.03 15.00
CA LEU A 33 5.83 -11.29 14.51
C LEU A 33 4.64 -12.21 14.31
N ARG A 34 3.63 -12.06 15.16
CA ARG A 34 2.44 -12.90 15.13
C ARG A 34 1.31 -12.23 14.33
N LEU A 35 0.86 -12.87 13.25
CA LEU A 35 -0.36 -12.50 12.55
C LEU A 35 -1.57 -13.05 13.33
N VAL A 36 -2.50 -12.16 13.74
CA VAL A 36 -3.67 -12.55 14.54
C VAL A 36 -4.98 -12.42 13.77
N ALA A 37 -5.02 -11.64 12.72
CA ALA A 37 -6.15 -11.57 11.81
C ALA A 37 -5.69 -11.29 10.37
N ASP A 38 -6.44 -11.83 9.43
CA ASP A 38 -6.21 -11.71 8.00
C ASP A 38 -7.55 -11.71 7.29
N GLN A 39 -8.05 -10.51 6.95
CA GLN A 39 -9.38 -10.35 6.38
C GLN A 39 -9.35 -9.59 5.07
N SER A 40 -10.11 -10.09 4.09
CA SER A 40 -10.33 -9.41 2.80
C SER A 40 -11.57 -8.53 2.86
N HIS A 41 -11.51 -7.39 2.17
CA HIS A 41 -12.56 -6.39 2.16
C HIS A 41 -12.97 -6.12 0.71
N GLU A 42 -14.16 -6.60 0.37
CA GLU A 42 -14.76 -6.40 -0.94
C GLU A 42 -14.94 -4.91 -1.22
N GLY A 43 -14.52 -4.47 -2.41
CA GLY A 43 -14.59 -3.07 -2.84
C GLY A 43 -13.53 -2.16 -2.22
N TRP A 44 -12.57 -2.68 -1.44
CA TRP A 44 -11.50 -1.90 -0.80
C TRP A 44 -12.02 -0.78 0.14
N LEU A 45 -13.20 -0.99 0.74
CA LEU A 45 -13.98 0.03 1.41
C LEU A 45 -13.45 0.37 2.82
N PRO A 46 -13.30 1.68 3.15
CA PRO A 46 -12.82 2.14 4.45
C PRO A 46 -13.73 1.73 5.61
N ASP A 47 -15.06 1.78 5.43
CA ASP A 47 -16.06 1.43 6.45
C ASP A 47 -15.99 -0.04 6.86
N LYS A 48 -15.74 -0.93 5.90
CA LYS A 48 -15.52 -2.36 6.18
C LYS A 48 -14.23 -2.59 6.98
N ALA A 49 -13.15 -1.89 6.63
CA ALA A 49 -11.89 -1.95 7.37
C ALA A 49 -12.04 -1.39 8.79
N MET A 50 -12.79 -0.29 8.96
CA MET A 50 -13.14 0.30 10.25
C MET A 50 -13.87 -0.71 11.13
N ALA A 51 -14.97 -1.30 10.65
CA ALA A 51 -15.76 -2.28 11.40
C ALA A 51 -14.93 -3.52 11.80
N THR A 52 -14.06 -4.01 10.88
CA THR A 52 -13.12 -5.09 11.20
C THR A 52 -12.18 -4.70 12.34
N THR A 53 -11.61 -3.49 12.27
CA THR A 53 -10.67 -3.00 13.30
C THR A 53 -11.35 -2.84 14.66
N GLU A 54 -12.57 -2.29 14.72
CA GLU A 54 -13.37 -2.18 15.96
C GLU A 54 -13.60 -3.55 16.60
N ASN A 55 -13.96 -4.56 15.80
CA ASN A 55 -14.14 -5.93 16.26
C ASN A 55 -12.83 -6.52 16.82
N LEU A 56 -11.71 -6.26 16.16
CA LEU A 56 -10.40 -6.75 16.61
C LEU A 56 -9.92 -6.03 17.86
N LEU A 57 -10.12 -4.71 17.97
CA LEU A 57 -9.82 -3.95 19.19
C LEU A 57 -10.62 -4.50 20.38
N THR A 58 -11.91 -4.77 20.19
CA THR A 58 -12.74 -5.42 21.20
C THR A 58 -12.21 -6.81 21.56
N LYS A 59 -11.96 -7.65 20.56
CA LYS A 59 -11.49 -9.04 20.75
C LYS A 59 -10.17 -9.14 21.51
N PHE A 60 -9.25 -8.21 21.25
CA PHE A 60 -7.90 -8.22 21.83
C PHE A 60 -7.71 -7.21 22.97
N GLY A 61 -8.78 -6.54 23.43
CA GLY A 61 -8.72 -5.57 24.51
C GLY A 61 -7.78 -4.41 24.22
N ASN A 62 -7.86 -3.86 23.00
CA ASN A 62 -7.02 -2.77 22.48
C ASN A 62 -5.51 -3.11 22.38
N LYS A 63 -5.14 -4.39 22.39
CA LYS A 63 -3.75 -4.85 22.32
C LYS A 63 -3.38 -5.28 20.90
N ILE A 64 -3.36 -4.32 19.98
CA ILE A 64 -2.91 -4.48 18.60
C ILE A 64 -1.69 -3.57 18.40
N ASP A 65 -0.57 -4.12 17.95
CA ASP A 65 0.67 -3.34 17.77
C ASP A 65 0.83 -2.81 16.33
N ALA A 66 0.24 -3.50 15.34
CA ALA A 66 0.35 -3.08 13.95
C ALA A 66 -0.84 -3.54 13.09
N VAL A 67 -1.20 -2.72 12.11
CA VAL A 67 -2.19 -3.03 11.06
C VAL A 67 -1.61 -2.67 9.70
N ILE A 68 -1.54 -3.65 8.80
CA ILE A 68 -1.06 -3.43 7.42
C ILE A 68 -2.23 -3.51 6.47
N CYS A 69 -2.48 -2.42 5.76
CA CYS A 69 -3.56 -2.27 4.81
C CYS A 69 -3.04 -2.32 3.37
N ASN A 70 -3.81 -2.93 2.47
CA ASN A 70 -3.43 -2.98 1.06
C ASN A 70 -3.67 -1.67 0.30
N ASN A 71 -4.40 -0.69 0.88
CA ASN A 71 -4.55 0.65 0.31
C ASN A 71 -4.75 1.74 1.38
N SER A 72 -4.62 3.01 0.96
CA SER A 72 -4.85 4.20 1.78
C SER A 72 -6.30 4.28 2.29
N GLY A 73 -7.29 3.93 1.46
CA GLY A 73 -8.71 3.98 1.84
C GLY A 73 -9.01 3.14 3.08
N MET A 74 -8.58 1.88 3.09
CA MET A 74 -8.76 0.99 4.23
C MET A 74 -7.94 1.43 5.44
N ALA A 75 -6.70 1.96 5.23
CA ALA A 75 -5.90 2.52 6.32
C ALA A 75 -6.62 3.70 7.01
N ARG A 76 -7.37 4.54 6.27
CA ARG A 76 -8.24 5.58 6.87
C ARG A 76 -9.31 4.98 7.79
N GLY A 77 -9.95 3.90 7.37
CA GLY A 77 -10.93 3.20 8.20
C GLY A 77 -10.31 2.65 9.49
N VAL A 78 -9.13 2.05 9.39
CA VAL A 78 -8.34 1.57 10.55
C VAL A 78 -8.03 2.73 11.50
N ILE A 79 -7.51 3.84 10.98
CA ILE A 79 -7.15 5.02 11.78
C ILE A 79 -8.37 5.62 12.46
N ALA A 80 -9.54 5.66 11.80
CA ALA A 80 -10.78 6.14 12.41
C ALA A 80 -11.20 5.27 13.61
N ALA A 81 -11.13 3.94 13.49
CA ALA A 81 -11.41 3.03 14.60
C ALA A 81 -10.41 3.19 15.76
N LEU A 82 -9.13 3.38 15.46
CA LEU A 82 -8.08 3.62 16.45
C LEU A 82 -8.25 4.98 17.15
N ASP A 83 -8.63 6.02 16.40
CA ASP A 83 -8.84 7.38 16.93
C ASP A 83 -9.99 7.40 17.95
N ALA A 84 -11.06 6.67 17.69
CA ALA A 84 -12.17 6.49 18.62
C ALA A 84 -11.76 5.86 19.98
N GLN A 85 -10.63 5.14 20.00
CA GLN A 85 -10.06 4.53 21.22
C GLN A 85 -8.83 5.29 21.75
N GLY A 86 -8.49 6.45 21.17
CA GLY A 86 -7.28 7.21 21.53
C GLY A 86 -5.97 6.50 21.19
N LEU A 87 -5.99 5.61 20.20
CA LEU A 87 -4.86 4.78 19.75
C LEU A 87 -4.26 5.21 18.42
N ALA A 88 -4.82 6.21 17.74
CA ALA A 88 -4.35 6.69 16.44
C ALA A 88 -3.04 7.49 16.55
N SER A 89 -1.98 6.78 16.84
CA SER A 89 -0.59 7.28 16.84
C SER A 89 0.34 6.15 16.41
N ALA A 90 1.26 6.43 15.50
CA ALA A 90 2.24 5.46 15.02
C ALA A 90 3.15 4.89 16.14
N ASP A 91 3.28 5.62 17.26
CA ASP A 91 4.00 5.17 18.46
C ASP A 91 3.19 4.14 19.29
N LYS A 92 1.86 4.10 19.11
CA LYS A 92 0.97 3.16 19.80
C LYS A 92 0.62 1.97 18.93
N VAL A 93 0.17 2.24 17.69
CA VAL A 93 -0.20 1.23 16.71
C VAL A 93 0.43 1.61 15.37
N PHE A 94 1.29 0.76 14.87
CA PHE A 94 1.89 0.92 13.54
C PHE A 94 0.83 0.66 12.46
N VAL A 95 0.39 1.70 11.75
CA VAL A 95 -0.51 1.55 10.60
C VAL A 95 0.26 1.87 9.33
N ALA A 96 0.16 1.01 8.33
CA ALA A 96 0.69 1.27 7.01
C ALA A 96 -0.35 0.99 5.92
N GLY A 97 -0.38 1.86 4.92
CA GLY A 97 -1.23 1.78 3.74
C GLY A 97 -0.44 1.77 2.44
N ALA A 98 -1.16 1.87 1.33
CA ALA A 98 -0.59 2.01 -0.01
C ALA A 98 -1.49 2.90 -0.86
N ASP A 99 -0.91 3.65 -1.78
CA ASP A 99 -1.38 4.59 -2.79
C ASP A 99 -0.96 6.04 -2.50
N ALA A 100 -0.67 6.38 -1.24
CA ALA A 100 -0.28 7.71 -0.77
C ALA A 100 -1.38 8.77 -1.04
N ASP A 101 -2.63 8.45 -0.75
CA ASP A 101 -3.74 9.43 -0.80
C ASP A 101 -3.44 10.63 0.10
N LEU A 102 -3.87 11.84 -0.30
CA LEU A 102 -3.56 13.08 0.41
C LEU A 102 -3.88 13.01 1.92
N VAL A 103 -5.04 12.47 2.29
CA VAL A 103 -5.44 12.35 3.69
C VAL A 103 -4.50 11.44 4.47
N ASN A 104 -4.02 10.34 3.86
CA ASN A 104 -3.08 9.43 4.49
C ASN A 104 -1.69 10.07 4.63
N ILE A 105 -1.24 10.82 3.63
CA ILE A 105 0.00 11.60 3.73
C ILE A 105 -0.10 12.66 4.83
N GLN A 106 -1.27 13.30 5.02
CA GLN A 106 -1.52 14.17 6.16
C GLN A 106 -1.46 13.39 7.49
N TYR A 107 -1.98 12.16 7.55
CA TYR A 107 -1.88 11.31 8.74
C TYR A 107 -0.43 10.89 9.03
N VAL A 108 0.37 10.61 8.01
CA VAL A 108 1.82 10.38 8.17
C VAL A 108 2.50 11.62 8.75
N ALA A 109 2.22 12.81 8.20
CA ALA A 109 2.76 14.08 8.70
C ALA A 109 2.38 14.35 10.18
N GLN A 110 1.15 14.01 10.56
CA GLN A 110 0.62 14.15 11.92
C GLN A 110 1.09 13.04 12.88
N GLY A 111 1.73 11.97 12.37
CA GLY A 111 2.14 10.82 13.18
C GLY A 111 0.98 9.88 13.57
N LYS A 112 -0.17 9.96 12.91
CA LYS A 112 -1.29 9.02 13.09
C LYS A 112 -1.08 7.73 12.30
N GLU A 113 -0.42 7.81 11.16
CA GLU A 113 -0.02 6.70 10.29
C GLU A 113 1.50 6.61 10.23
N ALA A 114 2.02 5.38 10.23
CA ALA A 114 3.47 5.16 10.26
C ALA A 114 4.10 5.31 8.88
N ALA A 115 3.45 4.78 7.84
CA ALA A 115 3.99 4.80 6.48
C ALA A 115 2.92 4.54 5.41
N GLU A 116 3.20 5.04 4.20
CA GLU A 116 2.45 4.75 2.98
C GLU A 116 3.38 4.25 1.87
N ILE A 117 2.90 3.35 1.04
CA ILE A 117 3.60 2.97 -0.19
C ILE A 117 3.08 3.84 -1.33
N TRP A 118 3.91 4.75 -1.78
CA TRP A 118 3.60 5.59 -2.93
C TRP A 118 3.91 4.86 -4.24
N LYS A 119 2.88 4.58 -4.99
CA LYS A 119 2.96 4.09 -6.39
C LYS A 119 2.94 5.30 -7.31
N LYS A 120 4.06 5.59 -7.96
CA LYS A 120 4.21 6.75 -8.86
C LYS A 120 3.37 6.56 -10.12
N ILE A 121 2.17 7.15 -10.16
CA ILE A 121 1.20 6.95 -11.26
C ILE A 121 1.69 7.59 -12.56
N ALA A 122 2.32 8.77 -12.52
CA ALA A 122 2.78 9.45 -13.73
C ALA A 122 3.82 8.62 -14.50
N PRO A 123 4.95 8.17 -13.91
CA PRO A 123 5.89 7.28 -14.59
C PRO A 123 5.26 5.96 -15.06
N LEU A 124 4.30 5.41 -14.32
CA LEU A 124 3.57 4.21 -14.74
C LEU A 124 2.77 4.45 -16.01
N ALA A 125 2.01 5.56 -16.07
CA ALA A 125 1.20 5.93 -17.22
C ALA A 125 2.07 6.25 -18.45
N GLU A 126 3.14 7.01 -18.26
CA GLU A 126 4.12 7.33 -19.32
C GLU A 126 4.72 6.05 -19.91
N THR A 127 5.26 5.18 -19.07
CA THR A 127 5.83 3.89 -19.49
C THR A 127 4.80 3.02 -20.23
N ALA A 128 3.55 3.00 -19.77
CA ALA A 128 2.50 2.23 -20.43
C ALA A 128 2.19 2.77 -21.84
N VAL A 129 2.08 4.09 -21.98
CA VAL A 129 1.82 4.72 -23.29
C VAL A 129 3.00 4.53 -24.24
N GLU A 130 4.24 4.80 -23.80
CA GLU A 130 5.44 4.58 -24.60
C GLU A 130 5.57 3.13 -25.05
N THR A 131 5.30 2.19 -24.16
CA THR A 131 5.29 0.76 -24.47
C THR A 131 4.26 0.43 -25.54
N ALA A 132 3.02 0.93 -25.38
CA ALA A 132 1.94 0.69 -26.35
C ALA A 132 2.29 1.24 -27.75
N VAL A 133 2.82 2.47 -27.83
CA VAL A 133 3.26 3.09 -29.10
C VAL A 133 4.38 2.28 -29.72
N THR A 134 5.42 1.93 -28.95
CA THR A 134 6.55 1.15 -29.45
C THR A 134 6.12 -0.19 -30.05
N LEU A 135 5.20 -0.89 -29.40
CA LEU A 135 4.66 -2.15 -29.90
C LEU A 135 3.79 -1.97 -31.13
N ALA A 136 2.95 -0.93 -31.17
CA ALA A 136 2.10 -0.64 -32.32
C ALA A 136 2.91 -0.29 -33.60
N GLU A 137 4.02 0.42 -33.44
CA GLU A 137 4.93 0.78 -34.54
C GLU A 137 5.80 -0.41 -35.00
N ASN A 138 5.90 -1.47 -34.22
CA ASN A 138 6.76 -2.63 -34.51
C ASN A 138 6.01 -3.96 -34.33
N PRO A 139 4.89 -4.20 -35.03
CA PRO A 139 3.99 -5.33 -34.74
C PRO A 139 4.64 -6.71 -34.95
N ASP A 140 5.66 -6.80 -35.79
CA ASP A 140 6.32 -8.06 -36.17
C ASP A 140 7.58 -8.35 -35.33
N LYS A 141 7.95 -7.46 -34.39
CA LYS A 141 9.14 -7.62 -33.56
C LYS A 141 8.82 -8.21 -32.19
N ASP A 142 9.76 -9.02 -31.67
CA ASP A 142 9.63 -9.53 -30.31
C ASP A 142 9.71 -8.38 -29.28
N PRO A 143 8.69 -8.22 -28.43
CA PRO A 143 8.67 -7.22 -27.35
C PRO A 143 9.93 -7.24 -26.47
N LYS A 144 10.52 -8.39 -26.23
CA LYS A 144 11.75 -8.53 -25.41
C LYS A 144 12.97 -7.87 -26.03
N THR A 145 12.97 -7.67 -27.35
CA THR A 145 14.06 -6.98 -28.05
C THR A 145 13.84 -5.48 -28.18
N LEU A 146 12.60 -5.03 -28.08
CA LEU A 146 12.20 -3.64 -28.23
C LEU A 146 12.18 -2.89 -26.90
N LEU A 147 11.82 -3.58 -25.84
CA LEU A 147 11.53 -2.99 -24.53
C LEU A 147 12.60 -3.36 -23.52
N LYS A 148 12.87 -2.45 -22.58
CA LYS A 148 13.68 -2.76 -21.41
C LYS A 148 12.82 -3.56 -20.41
N VAL A 149 12.84 -4.88 -20.57
CA VAL A 149 12.09 -5.82 -19.72
C VAL A 149 12.88 -6.10 -18.43
N ASP A 150 12.25 -5.90 -17.27
CA ASP A 150 12.86 -6.17 -15.97
C ASP A 150 12.75 -7.66 -15.59
N ARG A 151 11.64 -8.29 -15.95
CA ARG A 151 11.37 -9.71 -15.66
C ARG A 151 10.29 -10.27 -16.58
N VAL A 152 10.14 -11.59 -16.54
CA VAL A 152 9.03 -12.30 -17.19
C VAL A 152 8.12 -12.87 -16.11
N ILE A 153 6.82 -12.63 -16.24
CA ILE A 153 5.81 -13.14 -15.32
C ILE A 153 4.85 -14.06 -16.08
N ASN A 154 4.66 -15.28 -15.60
CA ASN A 154 3.61 -16.13 -16.11
C ASN A 154 2.26 -15.71 -15.54
N ASN A 155 1.31 -15.36 -16.41
CA ASN A 155 -0.03 -14.90 -16.02
C ASN A 155 -1.06 -16.03 -15.92
N GLY A 156 -0.60 -17.29 -16.00
CA GLY A 156 -1.45 -18.49 -16.03
C GLY A 156 -1.79 -18.98 -17.43
N ALA A 157 -1.55 -18.18 -18.47
CA ALA A 157 -1.77 -18.52 -19.87
C ALA A 157 -0.47 -18.44 -20.70
N VAL A 158 0.31 -17.38 -20.51
CA VAL A 158 1.55 -17.12 -21.24
C VAL A 158 2.58 -16.42 -20.35
N ASP A 159 3.83 -16.50 -20.77
CA ASP A 159 4.93 -15.73 -20.19
C ASP A 159 4.91 -14.28 -20.73
N VAL A 160 4.71 -13.31 -19.84
CA VAL A 160 4.56 -11.90 -20.19
C VAL A 160 5.84 -11.14 -19.83
N PRO A 161 6.51 -10.50 -20.83
CA PRO A 161 7.57 -9.53 -20.57
C PRO A 161 7.03 -8.38 -19.74
N THR A 162 7.67 -8.06 -18.62
CA THR A 162 7.13 -7.12 -17.63
C THR A 162 8.14 -6.02 -17.33
N ILE A 163 7.67 -4.77 -17.37
CA ILE A 163 8.37 -3.59 -16.90
C ILE A 163 7.83 -3.26 -15.51
N VAL A 164 8.73 -3.08 -14.55
CA VAL A 164 8.36 -2.79 -13.15
C VAL A 164 8.58 -1.32 -12.85
N THR A 165 7.51 -0.61 -12.50
CA THR A 165 7.64 0.76 -12.01
C THR A 165 7.99 0.76 -10.52
N PRO A 166 8.95 1.60 -10.08
CA PRO A 166 9.37 1.65 -8.69
C PRO A 166 8.27 2.19 -7.79
N VAL A 167 8.22 1.67 -6.57
CA VAL A 167 7.39 2.19 -5.48
C VAL A 167 8.29 2.82 -4.41
N VAL A 168 7.76 3.78 -3.66
CA VAL A 168 8.50 4.49 -2.61
C VAL A 168 7.79 4.28 -1.28
N LEU A 169 8.53 3.82 -0.27
CA LEU A 169 8.05 3.87 1.11
C LEU A 169 8.16 5.32 1.59
N VAL A 170 7.03 5.89 1.98
CA VAL A 170 6.93 7.24 2.53
C VAL A 170 6.62 7.15 4.01
N ASP A 171 7.47 7.72 4.82
CA ASP A 171 7.28 7.90 6.25
C ASP A 171 7.49 9.38 6.63
N ARG A 172 7.33 9.71 7.90
CA ARG A 172 7.51 11.08 8.40
C ARG A 172 8.92 11.65 8.15
N LYS A 173 9.94 10.80 8.00
CA LYS A 173 11.34 11.26 7.84
C LYS A 173 11.66 11.65 6.40
N ASN A 174 11.00 11.02 5.43
CA ASN A 174 11.28 11.24 4.02
C ASN A 174 10.13 11.90 3.24
N LEU A 175 9.00 12.21 3.88
CA LEU A 175 7.82 12.79 3.25
C LEU A 175 8.16 14.05 2.44
N ASP A 176 8.92 14.99 3.02
CA ASP A 176 9.28 16.24 2.34
C ASP A 176 10.24 16.01 1.17
N SER A 177 11.19 15.09 1.33
CA SER A 177 12.18 14.78 0.28
C SER A 177 11.62 13.88 -0.85
N THR A 178 10.42 13.34 -0.67
CA THR A 178 9.73 12.49 -1.65
C THR A 178 8.46 13.17 -2.19
N ILE A 179 7.39 13.14 -1.43
CA ILE A 179 6.06 13.62 -1.83
C ILE A 179 6.05 15.11 -2.21
N ILE A 180 6.69 15.96 -1.37
CA ILE A 180 6.74 17.41 -1.59
C ILE A 180 7.77 17.76 -2.67
N ALA A 181 8.99 17.25 -2.54
CA ALA A 181 10.08 17.59 -3.47
C ALA A 181 9.80 17.13 -4.91
N GLU A 182 9.09 16.02 -5.10
CA GLU A 182 8.68 15.53 -6.41
C GLU A 182 7.35 16.16 -6.91
N GLY A 183 6.73 17.05 -6.13
CA GLY A 183 5.54 17.80 -6.54
C GLY A 183 4.26 16.99 -6.61
N PHE A 184 4.20 15.80 -5.95
CA PHE A 184 2.99 15.01 -5.91
C PHE A 184 1.89 15.71 -5.10
N TYR A 185 2.25 16.27 -3.95
CA TYR A 185 1.43 17.23 -3.19
C TYR A 185 2.27 18.44 -2.79
N THR A 186 1.60 19.60 -2.64
CA THR A 186 2.25 20.80 -2.13
C THR A 186 2.38 20.74 -0.61
N HIS A 187 3.36 21.47 -0.07
CA HIS A 187 3.52 21.62 1.37
C HIS A 187 2.22 22.11 2.04
N GLN A 188 1.53 23.07 1.42
CA GLN A 188 0.25 23.59 1.91
C GLN A 188 -0.84 22.50 1.98
N GLN A 189 -0.92 21.61 0.99
CA GLN A 189 -1.88 20.51 0.99
C GLN A 189 -1.60 19.51 2.14
N VAL A 190 -0.34 19.24 2.41
CA VAL A 190 0.05 18.25 3.43
C VAL A 190 -0.05 18.82 4.84
N TYR A 191 0.46 20.03 5.06
CA TYR A 191 0.62 20.62 6.40
C TYR A 191 -0.37 21.74 6.73
N GLY A 192 -1.15 22.21 5.76
CA GLY A 192 -2.15 23.27 5.96
C GLY A 192 -1.57 24.66 6.18
N LYS A 193 -0.29 24.87 5.80
CA LYS A 193 0.45 26.13 6.03
C LYS A 193 1.17 26.56 4.77
#